data_a83dd80340c0b974b8a0fa9d6576d537
#
_entry.id   a83dd80340c0b974b8a0fa9d6576d537
#
_cell.length_a   1.000
_cell.length_b   1.000
_cell.length_c   1.000
_cell.angle_alpha   90.00
_cell.angle_beta   90.00
_cell.angle_gamma   90.00
#
_symmetry.space_group_name_H-M   'P 1'
#
loop_
_entity.id
_entity.type
_entity.pdbx_description
1 polymer ?
#
loop_
_entity_poly.entity_id
_entity_poly.type
_entity_poly.pdbx_seq_one_letter_code
_entity_poly.pdbx_strand_id
1 'polypeptide(L)'
;DKDNPVVLTARIDTRADGKKEYVLTMKIHPGYHTYARLDPADPYILTTIEMEYPAGVEADGDMIMPPFQPTSNATSYYVDTVEFRQPLKGNGKGEIGAKIRYQACDHSECKLPVTTTVKVTL
;
A
#
# COMPACT_ATOMS: atom_id res chain seq x y z
N ASP A 1 13.96 5.91 8.05
CA ASP A 1 14.52 6.24 9.36
C ASP A 1 13.42 6.70 10.32
N LYS A 2 13.77 7.10 11.52
CA LYS A 2 12.81 7.48 12.56
C LYS A 2 11.97 8.70 12.21
N ASP A 3 12.48 9.59 11.39
CA ASP A 3 11.75 10.81 11.00
C ASP A 3 10.84 10.54 9.82
N ASN A 4 11.25 9.60 8.96
CA ASN A 4 10.45 9.14 7.82
C ASN A 4 10.40 7.60 7.87
N PRO A 5 9.53 7.05 8.73
CA PRO A 5 9.56 5.62 9.01
C PRO A 5 9.01 4.74 7.88
N VAL A 6 8.41 5.33 6.85
CA VAL A 6 7.84 4.57 5.74
C VAL A 6 8.43 5.06 4.43
N VAL A 7 8.96 4.13 3.63
CA VAL A 7 9.44 4.39 2.28
C VAL A 7 8.54 3.64 1.30
N LEU A 8 8.00 4.37 0.33
CA LEU A 8 7.10 3.83 -0.68
C LEU A 8 7.78 3.83 -2.04
N THR A 9 7.74 2.69 -2.72
CA THR A 9 8.22 2.56 -4.11
C THR A 9 7.22 1.75 -4.90
N ALA A 10 7.25 1.91 -6.23
CA ALA A 10 6.35 1.17 -7.11
C ALA A 10 7.09 0.65 -8.31
N ARG A 11 6.59 -0.45 -8.86
CA ARG A 11 7.11 -1.04 -10.09
C ARG A 11 6.00 -1.76 -10.83
N ILE A 12 6.25 -2.08 -12.09
CA ILE A 12 5.38 -2.95 -12.87
C ILE A 12 6.07 -4.30 -13.01
N ASP A 13 5.41 -5.35 -12.54
CA ASP A 13 5.86 -6.72 -12.76
C ASP A 13 5.09 -7.31 -13.93
N THR A 14 5.78 -8.10 -14.77
CA THR A 14 5.15 -8.85 -15.85
C THR A 14 5.17 -10.33 -15.45
N ARG A 15 3.98 -10.94 -15.43
CA ARG A 15 3.85 -12.36 -15.07
C ARG A 15 4.20 -13.25 -16.24
N ALA A 16 4.36 -14.55 -15.98
CA ALA A 16 4.69 -15.55 -17.01
C ALA A 16 3.64 -15.61 -18.13
N ASP A 17 2.38 -15.30 -17.81
CA ASP A 17 1.28 -15.26 -18.80
C ASP A 17 1.23 -13.95 -19.60
N GLY A 18 2.17 -13.05 -19.41
CA GLY A 18 2.24 -11.75 -20.07
C GLY A 18 1.39 -10.67 -19.43
N LYS A 19 0.60 -10.98 -18.44
CA LYS A 19 -0.20 -9.99 -17.71
C LYS A 19 0.67 -9.18 -16.78
N LYS A 20 0.28 -7.94 -16.54
CA LYS A 20 1.06 -7.01 -15.71
C LYS A 20 0.39 -6.77 -14.37
N GLU A 21 1.20 -6.41 -13.39
CA GLU A 21 0.74 -6.01 -12.06
C GLU A 21 1.45 -4.73 -11.66
N TYR A 22 0.70 -3.81 -11.05
CA TYR A 22 1.29 -2.69 -10.32
C TYR A 22 1.63 -3.20 -8.92
N VAL A 23 2.86 -2.99 -8.49
CA VAL A 23 3.33 -3.44 -7.17
C VAL A 23 3.78 -2.23 -6.38
N LEU A 24 3.08 -1.95 -5.29
CA LEU A 24 3.45 -0.91 -4.33
C LEU A 24 4.16 -1.56 -3.15
N THR A 25 5.41 -1.17 -2.93
CA THR A 25 6.21 -1.67 -1.81
C THR A 25 6.22 -0.62 -0.71
N MET A 26 5.82 -1.04 0.49
CA MET A 26 5.85 -0.22 1.69
C MET A 26 6.90 -0.81 2.63
N LYS A 27 8.00 -0.08 2.80
CA LYS A 27 9.07 -0.47 3.71
C LYS A 27 8.95 0.33 4.99
N ILE A 28 8.69 -0.37 6.09
CA ILE A 28 8.43 0.24 7.40
C ILE A 28 9.67 0.08 8.27
N HIS A 29 10.12 1.20 8.83
CA HIS A 29 11.28 1.21 9.71
C HIS A 29 11.04 0.32 10.93
N PRO A 30 12.06 -0.45 11.41
CA PRO A 30 11.90 -1.28 12.59
C PRO A 30 11.34 -0.52 13.79
N GLY A 31 10.40 -1.14 14.50
CA GLY A 31 9.71 -0.52 15.63
C GLY A 31 8.45 0.24 15.27
N TYR A 32 8.21 0.47 13.97
CA TYR A 32 7.01 1.14 13.49
C TYR A 32 6.04 0.16 12.84
N HIS A 33 4.79 0.58 12.72
CA HIS A 33 3.76 -0.17 12.02
C HIS A 33 2.75 0.78 11.39
N THR A 34 2.03 0.29 10.39
CA THR A 34 0.88 0.96 9.79
C THR A 34 -0.32 0.03 9.91
N TYR A 35 -1.54 0.54 9.75
CA TYR A 35 -2.73 -0.24 10.10
C TYR A 35 -3.35 -0.92 8.90
N ALA A 36 -3.54 -2.24 9.02
CA ALA A 36 -4.20 -3.08 8.02
C ALA A 36 -5.70 -3.18 8.28
N ARG A 37 -6.10 -3.20 9.56
CA ARG A 37 -7.49 -3.24 9.99
C ARG A 37 -7.60 -2.49 11.31
N LEU A 38 -8.74 -1.84 11.52
CA LEU A 38 -9.00 -1.11 12.75
C LEU A 38 -10.32 -1.55 13.36
N ASP A 39 -10.34 -1.57 14.69
CA ASP A 39 -11.60 -1.63 15.44
C ASP A 39 -12.30 -0.28 15.28
N PRO A 40 -13.63 -0.22 15.17
CA PRO A 40 -14.35 1.06 15.05
C PRO A 40 -14.04 2.09 16.12
N ALA A 41 -13.60 1.65 17.31
CA ALA A 41 -13.25 2.54 18.41
C ALA A 41 -11.81 3.06 18.35
N ASP A 42 -10.98 2.56 17.44
CA ASP A 42 -9.58 2.96 17.34
C ASP A 42 -9.44 4.38 16.77
N PRO A 43 -8.55 5.21 17.36
CA PRO A 43 -8.34 6.58 16.88
C PRO A 43 -7.34 6.69 15.73
N TYR A 44 -6.86 5.58 15.20
CA TYR A 44 -5.79 5.54 14.21
C TYR A 44 -6.32 5.68 12.79
N ILE A 45 -5.42 5.86 11.84
CA ILE A 45 -5.75 5.98 10.41
C ILE A 45 -5.48 4.66 9.71
N LEU A 46 -6.50 4.12 9.07
CA LEU A 46 -6.39 2.91 8.26
C LEU A 46 -5.57 3.18 7.01
N THR A 47 -4.71 2.23 6.63
CA THR A 47 -4.03 2.26 5.34
C THR A 47 -5.06 2.04 4.23
N THR A 48 -5.20 3.01 3.33
CA THR A 48 -6.10 2.92 2.18
C THR A 48 -5.35 3.22 0.90
N ILE A 49 -5.73 2.54 -0.18
CA ILE A 49 -5.10 2.71 -1.48
C ILE A 49 -6.19 2.89 -2.52
N GLU A 50 -6.08 3.97 -3.30
CA GLU A 50 -6.98 4.27 -4.41
C GLU A 50 -6.15 4.34 -5.67
N MET A 51 -6.45 3.47 -6.65
CA MET A 51 -5.69 3.40 -7.89
C MET A 51 -6.16 4.44 -8.89
N GLU A 52 -5.20 4.98 -9.64
CA GLU A 52 -5.43 5.93 -10.73
C GLU A 52 -4.86 5.32 -12.01
N TYR A 53 -5.71 5.17 -13.04
CA TYR A 53 -5.34 4.47 -14.28
C TYR A 53 -5.32 5.40 -15.48
N PRO A 54 -4.34 5.23 -16.41
CA PRO A 54 -4.41 5.90 -17.69
C PRO A 54 -5.49 5.25 -18.58
N ALA A 55 -5.83 5.92 -19.68
CA ALA A 55 -6.81 5.39 -20.64
C ALA A 55 -6.37 4.02 -21.16
N GLY A 56 -7.30 3.10 -21.23
CA GLY A 56 -7.07 1.74 -21.74
C GLY A 56 -6.43 0.78 -20.74
N VAL A 57 -6.30 1.18 -19.48
CA VAL A 57 -5.82 0.32 -18.40
C VAL A 57 -6.86 0.27 -17.30
N GLU A 58 -7.13 -0.90 -16.76
CA GLU A 58 -8.06 -1.06 -15.64
C GLU A 58 -7.62 -2.20 -14.72
N ALA A 59 -8.23 -2.26 -13.55
CA ALA A 59 -7.99 -3.34 -12.61
C ALA A 59 -8.50 -4.67 -13.18
N ASP A 60 -7.71 -5.72 -12.98
CA ASP A 60 -8.11 -7.10 -13.28
C ASP A 60 -8.36 -7.81 -11.97
N GLY A 61 -9.55 -7.58 -11.41
CA GLY A 61 -9.92 -8.12 -10.11
C GLY A 61 -9.44 -7.25 -8.94
N ASP A 62 -9.56 -7.80 -7.76
CA ASP A 62 -9.24 -7.09 -6.52
C ASP A 62 -7.73 -6.98 -6.30
N MET A 63 -7.35 -5.94 -5.56
CA MET A 63 -5.96 -5.81 -5.10
C MET A 63 -5.60 -6.96 -4.17
N ILE A 64 -4.42 -7.54 -4.39
CA ILE A 64 -3.88 -8.57 -3.53
C ILE A 64 -3.17 -7.88 -2.37
N MET A 65 -3.72 -8.04 -1.18
CA MET A 65 -3.22 -7.40 0.03
C MET A 65 -2.12 -8.23 0.68
N PRO A 66 -1.12 -7.59 1.31
CA PRO A 66 -0.07 -8.34 1.98
C PRO A 66 -0.55 -8.95 3.29
N PRO A 67 0.21 -9.91 3.85
CA PRO A 67 -0.07 -10.41 5.19
C PRO A 67 0.07 -9.31 6.24
N PHE A 68 -0.63 -9.46 7.33
CA PHE A 68 -0.59 -8.51 8.44
C PHE A 68 -0.38 -9.24 9.76
N GLN A 69 0.01 -8.46 10.80
CA GLN A 69 0.18 -8.98 12.15
C GLN A 69 -1.13 -8.78 12.91
N PRO A 70 -1.83 -9.87 13.29
CA PRO A 70 -3.04 -9.75 14.08
C PRO A 70 -2.70 -9.41 15.53
N THR A 71 -3.63 -8.69 16.16
CA THR A 71 -3.59 -8.46 17.61
C THR A 71 -4.72 -9.25 18.26
N SER A 72 -4.86 -9.13 19.59
CA SER A 72 -5.91 -9.82 20.33
C SER A 72 -7.31 -9.22 20.12
N ASN A 73 -7.40 -8.07 19.45
CA ASN A 73 -8.67 -7.42 19.12
C ASN A 73 -8.86 -7.32 17.60
N ALA A 74 -9.76 -6.49 17.13
CA ALA A 74 -10.02 -6.32 15.70
C ALA A 74 -8.96 -5.51 14.95
N THR A 75 -7.97 -4.95 15.66
CA THR A 75 -6.91 -4.16 15.06
C THR A 75 -5.81 -5.07 14.52
N SER A 76 -5.33 -4.78 13.32
CA SER A 76 -4.21 -5.51 12.70
C SER A 76 -3.30 -4.51 12.03
N TYR A 77 -2.02 -4.84 11.90
CA TYR A 77 -1.06 -3.88 11.37
C TYR A 77 -0.01 -4.56 10.48
N TYR A 78 0.63 -3.72 9.65
CA TYR A 78 1.75 -4.11 8.81
C TYR A 78 3.06 -3.73 9.48
N VAL A 79 4.07 -4.58 9.32
CA VAL A 79 5.44 -4.33 9.79
C VAL A 79 6.43 -4.73 8.70
N ASP A 80 7.67 -4.27 8.83
CA ASP A 80 8.77 -4.61 7.94
C ASP A 80 8.49 -4.14 6.50
N THR A 81 8.62 -5.01 5.52
CA THR A 81 8.36 -4.68 4.12
C THR A 81 7.16 -5.48 3.63
N VAL A 82 6.17 -4.78 3.10
CA VAL A 82 4.98 -5.42 2.54
C VAL A 82 4.75 -4.94 1.11
N GLU A 83 4.07 -5.76 0.31
CA GLU A 83 3.74 -5.42 -1.07
C GLU A 83 2.24 -5.53 -1.30
N PHE A 84 1.70 -4.50 -1.95
CA PHE A 84 0.32 -4.47 -2.43
C PHE A 84 0.37 -4.67 -3.94
N ARG A 85 -0.38 -5.62 -4.47
CA ARG A 85 -0.34 -5.97 -5.89
C ARG A 85 -1.70 -5.75 -6.53
N GLN A 86 -1.74 -4.97 -7.59
CA GLN A 86 -2.95 -4.76 -8.37
C GLN A 86 -2.75 -5.36 -9.74
N PRO A 87 -3.38 -6.51 -10.02
CA PRO A 87 -3.39 -7.06 -11.38
C PRO A 87 -4.06 -6.08 -12.35
N LEU A 88 -3.53 -6.02 -13.56
CA LEU A 88 -3.95 -5.05 -14.57
C LEU A 88 -4.42 -5.77 -15.84
N LYS A 89 -5.34 -5.13 -16.58
CA LYS A 89 -5.73 -5.56 -17.92
C LYS A 89 -5.86 -4.34 -18.82
N GLY A 90 -5.86 -4.60 -20.13
CA GLY A 90 -5.92 -3.56 -21.15
C GLY A 90 -4.55 -3.29 -21.76
N ASN A 91 -4.55 -2.52 -22.84
CA ASN A 91 -3.35 -2.26 -23.64
C ASN A 91 -2.91 -0.80 -23.59
N GLY A 92 -3.48 -0.03 -22.68
CA GLY A 92 -3.15 1.39 -22.53
C GLY A 92 -1.72 1.62 -22.09
N LYS A 93 -1.24 2.84 -22.32
CA LYS A 93 0.08 3.31 -21.89
C LYS A 93 -0.09 4.58 -21.07
N GLY A 94 0.92 4.94 -20.30
CA GLY A 94 0.93 6.14 -19.52
C GLY A 94 1.26 5.84 -18.06
N GLU A 95 0.99 6.81 -17.21
CA GLU A 95 1.27 6.68 -15.79
C GLU A 95 0.12 6.00 -15.07
N ILE A 96 0.46 5.03 -14.21
CA ILE A 96 -0.46 4.43 -13.26
C ILE A 96 0.02 4.82 -11.86
N GLY A 97 -0.90 5.15 -10.97
CA GLY A 97 -0.56 5.59 -9.63
C GLY A 97 -1.41 4.94 -8.56
N ALA A 98 -0.87 4.89 -7.37
CA ALA A 98 -1.59 4.49 -6.18
C ALA A 98 -1.58 5.66 -5.21
N LYS A 99 -2.75 6.19 -4.90
CA LYS A 99 -2.92 7.20 -3.86
C LYS A 99 -3.08 6.46 -2.55
N ILE A 100 -2.07 6.55 -1.70
CA ILE A 100 -2.06 5.84 -0.42
C ILE A 100 -2.17 6.83 0.72
N ARG A 101 -2.99 6.49 1.70
CA ARG A 101 -3.08 7.20 2.97
C ARG A 101 -2.75 6.23 4.08
N TYR A 102 -1.88 6.63 4.98
CA TYR A 102 -1.45 5.78 6.09
C TYR A 102 -1.00 6.61 7.27
N GLN A 103 -0.85 5.96 8.41
CA GLN A 103 -0.29 6.55 9.61
C GLN A 103 0.70 5.57 10.21
N ALA A 104 1.93 6.02 10.45
CA ALA A 104 2.96 5.21 11.09
C ALA A 104 3.01 5.52 12.58
N CYS A 105 2.98 4.47 13.38
CA CYS A 105 3.06 4.56 14.83
C CYS A 105 4.14 3.63 15.35
N ASP A 106 4.79 4.03 16.44
CA ASP A 106 5.57 3.09 17.25
C ASP A 106 4.74 2.73 18.50
N HIS A 107 5.35 2.10 19.50
CA HIS A 107 4.59 1.68 20.68
C HIS A 107 4.21 2.84 21.61
N SER A 108 4.76 4.04 21.41
CA SER A 108 4.51 5.18 22.29
C SER A 108 3.84 6.37 21.60
N GLU A 109 3.98 6.51 20.27
CA GLU A 109 3.41 7.68 19.58
C GLU A 109 3.12 7.37 18.12
N CYS A 110 2.29 8.22 17.52
CA CYS A 110 1.97 8.17 16.10
C CYS A 110 2.48 9.42 15.40
N LYS A 111 3.00 9.23 14.20
CA LYS A 111 3.30 10.36 13.29
C LYS A 111 2.01 10.91 12.74
N LEU A 112 2.07 12.07 12.09
CA LEU A 112 0.92 12.62 11.38
C LEU A 112 0.57 11.71 10.21
N PRO A 113 -0.73 11.60 9.87
CA PRO A 113 -1.13 10.84 8.68
C PRO A 113 -0.51 11.41 7.41
N VAL A 114 -0.18 10.53 6.47
CA VAL A 114 0.41 10.89 5.19
C VAL A 114 -0.53 10.44 4.08
N THR A 115 -0.72 11.31 3.09
CA THR A 115 -1.40 10.97 1.83
C THR A 115 -0.46 11.31 0.69
N THR A 116 -0.15 10.35 -0.15
CA THR A 116 0.74 10.56 -1.29
C THR A 116 0.37 9.63 -2.44
N THR A 117 0.79 9.98 -3.65
CA THR A 117 0.57 9.15 -4.84
C THR A 117 1.91 8.64 -5.35
N VAL A 118 2.02 7.34 -5.54
CA VAL A 118 3.24 6.71 -6.05
C VAL A 118 2.96 6.23 -7.47
N LYS A 119 3.66 6.82 -8.45
CA LYS A 119 3.42 6.62 -9.87
C LYS A 119 4.52 5.80 -10.53
N VAL A 120 4.13 5.08 -11.57
CA VAL A 120 5.07 4.38 -12.44
C VAL A 120 4.50 4.39 -13.85
N THR A 121 5.37 4.44 -14.86
CA THR A 121 4.98 4.45 -16.25
C THR A 121 4.88 3.03 -16.81
N LEU A 122 3.77 2.77 -17.46
CA LEU A 122 3.58 1.51 -18.18
C LEU A 122 4.33 1.49 -19.52
#